data_f20a2274d59b231421c5d836e07bf1d6
#
_entry.id   f20a2274d59b231421c5d836e07bf1d6
#
_cell.length_a   1.000
_cell.length_b   1.000
_cell.length_c   1.000
_cell.angle_alpha   90.00
_cell.angle_beta   90.00
_cell.angle_gamma   90.00
#
_symmetry.space_group_name_H-M   'P 1'
#
loop_
_entity.id
_entity.type
_entity.pdbx_description
1 polymer ?
#
loop_
_entity_poly.entity_id
_entity_poly.type
_entity_poly.pdbx_seq_one_letter_code
_entity_poly.pdbx_strand_id
1 'polypeptide(L)'
;MTKRLKVGLVTAALPLLLAAAQAPRRSVWDSIYTVEQARKGEALATAQCVVCHGDRLTGGESAPPLTGDQFNSTWEGVLLSDLADRIRMTMPLDKPGTLSRPQAADLLAYMLSLSKIPAGTIPLPADAGALAQITYRSYPPQP
;
A
#
# COMPACT_ATOMS: atom_id res chain seq x y z
N MET A 1 -0.74 -76.29 -17.29
CA MET A 1 -0.86 -75.33 -16.16
C MET A 1 -0.41 -73.97 -16.65
N THR A 2 -1.34 -73.14 -17.10
CA THR A 2 -1.04 -71.82 -17.67
C THR A 2 -1.42 -70.74 -16.65
N LYS A 3 -0.43 -70.11 -16.03
CA LYS A 3 -0.61 -68.96 -15.10
C LYS A 3 -0.95 -67.71 -15.94
N ARG A 4 -2.19 -67.19 -15.81
CA ARG A 4 -2.57 -65.91 -16.37
C ARG A 4 -2.08 -64.78 -15.49
N LEU A 5 -1.13 -63.98 -16.02
CA LEU A 5 -0.61 -62.77 -15.38
C LEU A 5 -1.66 -61.66 -15.54
N LYS A 6 -2.24 -61.20 -14.42
CA LYS A 6 -3.14 -60.04 -14.40
C LYS A 6 -2.29 -58.78 -14.34
N VAL A 7 -2.23 -58.03 -15.45
CA VAL A 7 -1.63 -56.69 -15.50
C VAL A 7 -2.64 -55.70 -14.92
N GLY A 8 -2.38 -55.21 -13.74
CA GLY A 8 -3.18 -54.16 -13.12
C GLY A 8 -2.84 -52.79 -13.75
N LEU A 9 -3.82 -52.17 -14.39
CA LEU A 9 -3.71 -50.80 -14.92
C LEU A 9 -3.74 -49.82 -13.75
N VAL A 10 -2.60 -49.25 -13.37
CA VAL A 10 -2.53 -48.16 -12.38
C VAL A 10 -2.78 -46.87 -13.11
N THR A 11 -3.98 -46.35 -13.01
CA THR A 11 -4.33 -44.98 -13.48
C THR A 11 -3.76 -43.98 -12.49
N ALA A 12 -2.61 -43.39 -12.83
CA ALA A 12 -2.08 -42.23 -12.10
C ALA A 12 -2.94 -40.99 -12.38
N ALA A 13 -3.78 -40.64 -11.42
CA ALA A 13 -4.49 -39.36 -11.44
C ALA A 13 -3.50 -38.23 -11.19
N LEU A 14 -3.15 -37.49 -12.22
CA LEU A 14 -2.32 -36.29 -12.15
C LEU A 14 -3.15 -35.16 -11.49
N PRO A 15 -2.77 -34.63 -10.31
CA PRO A 15 -3.48 -33.53 -9.71
C PRO A 15 -3.28 -32.27 -10.58
N LEU A 16 -4.35 -31.76 -11.16
CA LEU A 16 -4.37 -30.48 -11.87
C LEU A 16 -4.24 -29.37 -10.83
N LEU A 17 -3.00 -28.90 -10.59
CA LEU A 17 -2.74 -27.70 -9.80
C LEU A 17 -3.31 -26.50 -10.56
N LEU A 18 -4.52 -26.07 -10.20
CA LEU A 18 -5.04 -24.76 -10.60
C LEU A 18 -4.14 -23.71 -9.92
N ALA A 19 -3.17 -23.19 -10.66
CA ALA A 19 -2.48 -21.96 -10.30
C ALA A 19 -3.55 -20.85 -10.36
N ALA A 20 -4.08 -20.45 -9.22
CA ALA A 20 -4.93 -19.28 -9.11
C ALA A 20 -4.09 -18.09 -9.60
N ALA A 21 -4.39 -17.60 -10.81
CA ALA A 21 -3.78 -16.39 -11.35
C ALA A 21 -4.13 -15.25 -10.40
N GLN A 22 -3.13 -14.79 -9.64
CA GLN A 22 -3.31 -13.63 -8.78
C GLN A 22 -3.55 -12.42 -9.69
N ALA A 23 -4.65 -11.70 -9.46
CA ALA A 23 -4.92 -10.46 -10.16
C ALA A 23 -3.68 -9.53 -10.01
N PRO A 24 -3.31 -8.80 -11.08
CA PRO A 24 -2.18 -7.89 -11.00
C PRO A 24 -2.41 -6.88 -9.87
N ARG A 25 -1.41 -6.65 -9.03
CA ARG A 25 -1.49 -5.68 -7.94
C ARG A 25 -1.68 -4.29 -8.54
N ARG A 26 -2.57 -3.53 -7.93
CA ARG A 26 -2.77 -2.13 -8.29
C ARG A 26 -1.53 -1.30 -7.91
N SER A 27 -1.34 -0.22 -8.61
CA SER A 27 -0.34 0.80 -8.30
C SER A 27 -1.01 2.03 -7.66
N VAL A 28 -0.25 2.82 -6.94
CA VAL A 28 -0.69 4.16 -6.49
C VAL A 28 -1.11 5.06 -7.66
N TRP A 29 -0.63 4.79 -8.87
CA TRP A 29 -0.97 5.54 -10.10
C TRP A 29 -2.34 5.20 -10.68
N ASP A 30 -3.05 4.20 -10.14
CA ASP A 30 -4.38 3.78 -10.58
C ASP A 30 -5.52 4.63 -10.00
N SER A 31 -5.24 5.89 -9.67
CA SER A 31 -6.23 6.86 -9.16
C SER A 31 -6.99 6.32 -7.95
N ILE A 32 -6.26 5.86 -6.95
CA ILE A 32 -6.75 5.04 -5.82
C ILE A 32 -7.28 5.83 -4.63
N TYR A 33 -7.29 7.15 -4.67
CA TYR A 33 -7.78 8.02 -3.59
C TYR A 33 -8.60 9.17 -4.15
N THR A 34 -9.35 9.90 -3.31
CA THR A 34 -10.13 11.08 -3.72
C THR A 34 -9.49 12.37 -3.22
N VAL A 35 -9.77 13.49 -3.92
CA VAL A 35 -9.36 14.83 -3.49
C VAL A 35 -9.90 15.17 -2.10
N GLU A 36 -11.13 14.78 -1.81
CA GLU A 36 -11.76 14.99 -0.50
C GLU A 36 -10.99 14.23 0.60
N GLN A 37 -10.58 13.01 0.33
CA GLN A 37 -9.78 12.23 1.27
C GLN A 37 -8.41 12.87 1.51
N ALA A 38 -7.75 13.35 0.46
CA ALA A 38 -6.47 14.07 0.60
C ALA A 38 -6.60 15.33 1.45
N ARG A 39 -7.71 16.08 1.34
CA ARG A 39 -7.97 17.26 2.20
C ARG A 39 -8.13 16.90 3.68
N LYS A 40 -8.78 15.77 3.98
CA LYS A 40 -8.86 15.28 5.37
C LYS A 40 -7.48 14.92 5.91
N GLY A 41 -6.67 14.26 5.08
CA GLY A 41 -5.28 13.94 5.40
C GLY A 41 -4.43 15.19 5.61
N GLU A 42 -4.60 16.23 4.78
CA GLU A 42 -3.93 17.53 4.92
C GLU A 42 -4.25 18.19 6.27
N ALA A 43 -5.52 18.26 6.64
CA ALA A 43 -5.94 18.83 7.91
C ALA A 43 -5.32 18.06 9.11
N LEU A 44 -5.30 16.73 9.03
CA LEU A 44 -4.70 15.89 10.04
C LEU A 44 -3.18 16.05 10.09
N ALA A 45 -2.50 16.09 8.95
CA ALA A 45 -1.07 16.29 8.85
C ALA A 45 -0.64 17.66 9.40
N THR A 46 -1.39 18.72 9.09
CA THR A 46 -1.15 20.05 9.63
C THR A 46 -1.24 20.07 11.16
N ALA A 47 -2.20 19.34 11.72
CA ALA A 47 -2.40 19.31 13.17
C ALA A 47 -1.35 18.49 13.93
N GLN A 48 -0.77 17.44 13.32
CA GLN A 48 -0.01 16.44 14.06
C GLN A 48 1.36 16.07 13.47
N CYS A 49 1.63 16.38 12.20
CA CYS A 49 2.81 15.88 11.50
C CYS A 49 3.83 16.96 11.14
N VAL A 50 3.34 18.14 10.69
CA VAL A 50 4.19 19.20 10.14
C VAL A 50 5.18 19.75 11.17
N VAL A 51 4.87 19.69 12.46
CA VAL A 51 5.75 20.16 13.53
C VAL A 51 7.12 19.45 13.51
N CYS A 52 7.17 18.21 13.05
CA CYS A 52 8.39 17.43 12.92
C CYS A 52 8.81 17.23 11.47
N HIS A 53 7.86 16.93 10.57
CA HIS A 53 8.15 16.59 9.18
C HIS A 53 8.20 17.79 8.23
N GLY A 54 8.03 19.02 8.77
CA GLY A 54 8.08 20.24 7.99
C GLY A 54 6.83 20.51 7.17
N ASP A 55 6.71 21.75 6.69
CA ASP A 55 5.62 22.15 5.80
C ASP A 55 5.63 21.27 4.56
N ARG A 56 4.43 20.85 4.14
CA ARG A 56 4.26 19.92 3.01
C ARG A 56 5.03 18.59 3.17
N LEU A 57 5.39 18.23 4.40
CA LEU A 57 6.05 16.96 4.74
C LEU A 57 7.38 16.74 4.02
N THR A 58 8.12 17.82 3.76
CA THR A 58 9.42 17.77 3.04
C THR A 58 10.61 17.41 3.95
N GLY A 59 10.34 17.11 5.21
CA GLY A 59 11.35 16.82 6.21
C GLY A 59 11.81 18.08 6.95
N GLY A 60 12.55 17.86 8.02
CA GLY A 60 13.12 18.89 8.87
C GLY A 60 14.26 18.33 9.71
N GLU A 61 14.74 19.12 10.66
CA GLU A 61 15.83 18.68 11.57
C GLU A 61 15.41 17.51 12.48
N SER A 62 14.10 17.41 12.77
CA SER A 62 13.56 16.44 13.76
C SER A 62 13.04 15.15 13.14
N ALA A 63 12.71 15.15 11.85
CA ALA A 63 12.13 13.98 11.19
C ALA A 63 12.42 13.94 9.68
N PRO A 64 12.51 12.75 9.08
CA PRO A 64 12.76 12.60 7.66
C PRO A 64 11.59 13.11 6.81
N PRO A 65 11.82 13.40 5.51
CA PRO A 65 10.75 13.72 4.58
C PRO A 65 9.77 12.54 4.39
N LEU A 66 8.51 12.86 4.17
CA LEU A 66 7.45 11.93 3.82
C LEU A 66 7.02 12.06 2.34
N THR A 67 7.80 12.83 1.57
CA THR A 67 7.65 13.03 0.13
C THR A 67 9.04 13.23 -0.50
N GLY A 68 9.11 13.20 -1.83
CA GLY A 68 10.37 13.41 -2.57
C GLY A 68 11.28 12.18 -2.62
N ASP A 69 12.49 12.36 -3.15
CA ASP A 69 13.37 11.26 -3.56
C ASP A 69 13.78 10.32 -2.43
N GLN A 70 14.08 10.85 -1.24
CA GLN A 70 14.45 10.03 -0.10
C GLN A 70 13.28 9.13 0.35
N PHE A 71 12.07 9.67 0.41
CA PHE A 71 10.87 8.91 0.73
C PHE A 71 10.60 7.87 -0.38
N ASN A 72 10.66 8.29 -1.62
CA ASN A 72 10.45 7.44 -2.78
C ASN A 72 11.39 6.24 -2.80
N SER A 73 12.69 6.45 -2.58
CA SER A 73 13.68 5.37 -2.56
C SER A 73 13.44 4.36 -1.44
N THR A 74 12.89 4.80 -0.31
CA THR A 74 12.60 3.94 0.84
C THR A 74 11.36 3.08 0.61
N TRP A 75 10.34 3.63 -0.06
CA TRP A 75 9.02 3.01 -0.18
C TRP A 75 8.72 2.42 -1.57
N GLU A 76 9.63 2.56 -2.53
CA GLU A 76 9.47 1.96 -3.86
C GLU A 76 9.25 0.45 -3.77
N GLY A 77 8.17 -0.03 -4.37
CA GLY A 77 7.82 -1.45 -4.39
C GLY A 77 7.15 -1.98 -3.11
N VAL A 78 7.03 -1.16 -2.06
CA VAL A 78 6.41 -1.55 -0.78
C VAL A 78 4.88 -1.50 -0.89
N LEU A 79 4.19 -2.36 -0.14
CA LEU A 79 2.73 -2.36 -0.08
C LEU A 79 2.20 -1.18 0.73
N LEU A 80 1.08 -0.60 0.31
CA LEU A 80 0.46 0.49 1.07
C LEU A 80 -0.01 0.05 2.47
N SER A 81 -0.29 -1.23 2.69
CA SER A 81 -0.56 -1.77 4.03
C SER A 81 0.60 -1.54 4.99
N ASP A 82 1.83 -1.77 4.53
CA ASP A 82 3.03 -1.66 5.37
C ASP A 82 3.32 -0.19 5.72
N LEU A 83 3.14 0.71 4.75
CA LEU A 83 3.26 2.14 4.99
C LEU A 83 2.15 2.66 5.93
N ALA A 84 0.90 2.22 5.72
CA ALA A 84 -0.21 2.57 6.61
C ALA A 84 0.02 2.08 8.05
N ASP A 85 0.48 0.85 8.21
CA ASP A 85 0.78 0.29 9.52
C ASP A 85 1.99 0.98 10.16
N ARG A 86 3.02 1.33 9.38
CA ARG A 86 4.13 2.15 9.88
C ARG A 86 3.64 3.48 10.45
N ILE A 87 2.83 4.22 9.69
CA ILE A 87 2.24 5.48 10.16
C ILE A 87 1.43 5.25 11.43
N ARG A 88 0.52 4.29 11.40
CA ARG A 88 -0.43 4.05 12.47
C ARG A 88 0.20 3.57 13.78
N MET A 89 1.21 2.72 13.68
CA MET A 89 1.84 2.08 14.85
C MET A 89 2.94 2.92 15.49
N THR A 90 3.56 3.82 14.73
CA THR A 90 4.74 4.55 15.20
C THR A 90 4.57 6.08 15.24
N MET A 91 3.50 6.61 14.62
CA MET A 91 3.25 8.05 14.53
C MET A 91 1.89 8.43 15.15
N PRO A 92 1.77 9.67 15.65
CA PRO A 92 2.83 10.63 15.98
C PRO A 92 3.80 10.05 17.02
N LEU A 93 5.07 10.42 16.98
CA LEU A 93 6.10 9.83 17.83
C LEU A 93 5.83 10.02 19.34
N ASP A 94 5.17 11.11 19.72
CA ASP A 94 4.76 11.42 21.11
C ASP A 94 3.49 10.64 21.54
N LYS A 95 2.74 10.07 20.58
CA LYS A 95 1.48 9.33 20.82
C LYS A 95 1.32 8.17 19.83
N PRO A 96 2.25 7.20 19.79
CA PRO A 96 2.20 6.12 18.82
C PRO A 96 0.95 5.26 19.00
N GLY A 97 0.38 4.76 17.90
CA GLY A 97 -0.79 3.90 17.91
C GLY A 97 -2.14 4.63 18.09
N THR A 98 -2.17 5.96 18.16
CA THR A 98 -3.42 6.72 18.34
C THR A 98 -4.18 6.97 17.04
N LEU A 99 -3.53 6.83 15.89
CA LEU A 99 -4.16 6.99 14.59
C LEU A 99 -5.04 5.78 14.24
N SER A 100 -6.28 6.04 13.89
CA SER A 100 -7.19 5.02 13.35
C SER A 100 -6.81 4.63 11.92
N ARG A 101 -7.30 3.47 11.44
CA ARG A 101 -7.09 3.04 10.05
C ARG A 101 -7.60 4.06 9.02
N PRO A 102 -8.81 4.65 9.16
CA PRO A 102 -9.25 5.72 8.26
C PRO A 102 -8.33 6.93 8.25
N GLN A 103 -7.86 7.38 9.41
CA GLN A 103 -6.91 8.50 9.50
C GLN A 103 -5.58 8.21 8.80
N ALA A 104 -5.06 6.98 8.93
CA ALA A 104 -3.86 6.59 8.19
C ALA A 104 -4.09 6.57 6.67
N ALA A 105 -5.26 6.11 6.21
CA ALA A 105 -5.62 6.17 4.78
C ALA A 105 -5.77 7.60 4.27
N ASP A 106 -6.34 8.51 5.06
CA ASP A 106 -6.45 9.93 4.73
C ASP A 106 -5.05 10.60 4.64
N LEU A 107 -4.16 10.29 5.58
CA LEU A 107 -2.76 10.76 5.54
C LEU A 107 -2.02 10.24 4.30
N LEU A 108 -2.18 8.95 3.95
CA LEU A 108 -1.62 8.40 2.72
C LEU A 108 -2.15 9.12 1.48
N ALA A 109 -3.46 9.40 1.40
CA ALA A 109 -4.05 10.14 0.29
C ALA A 109 -3.43 11.53 0.15
N TYR A 110 -3.18 12.22 1.27
CA TYR A 110 -2.49 13.52 1.27
C TYR A 110 -1.04 13.39 0.78
N MET A 111 -0.27 12.42 1.27
CA MET A 111 1.11 12.19 0.84
C MET A 111 1.19 11.87 -0.66
N LEU A 112 0.27 11.06 -1.18
CA LEU A 112 0.16 10.77 -2.61
C LEU A 112 -0.16 12.04 -3.42
N SER A 113 -1.03 12.91 -2.92
CA SER A 113 -1.35 14.18 -3.57
C SER A 113 -0.15 15.14 -3.65
N LEU A 114 0.65 15.21 -2.58
CA LEU A 114 1.90 15.99 -2.57
C LEU A 114 2.91 15.46 -3.58
N SER A 115 2.92 14.15 -3.81
CA SER A 115 3.75 13.46 -4.80
C SER A 115 3.18 13.56 -6.24
N LYS A 116 2.09 14.35 -6.44
CA LYS A 116 1.42 14.56 -7.74
C LYS A 116 0.87 13.26 -8.38
N ILE A 117 0.62 12.25 -7.58
CA ILE A 117 -0.08 11.04 -8.01
C ILE A 117 -1.56 11.39 -8.24
N PRO A 118 -2.19 10.99 -9.35
CA PRO A 118 -3.54 11.45 -9.69
C PRO A 118 -4.61 10.91 -8.74
N ALA A 119 -5.52 11.78 -8.33
CA ALA A 119 -6.72 11.39 -7.60
C ALA A 119 -7.75 10.72 -8.53
N GLY A 120 -8.59 9.90 -7.95
CA GLY A 120 -9.74 9.27 -8.60
C GLY A 120 -11.06 9.61 -7.94
N THR A 121 -12.04 8.76 -8.17
CA THR A 121 -13.40 8.90 -7.64
C THR A 121 -13.71 7.94 -6.48
N ILE A 122 -12.84 6.98 -6.23
CA ILE A 122 -12.99 5.98 -5.17
C ILE A 122 -11.96 6.28 -4.08
N PRO A 123 -12.37 6.39 -2.81
CA PRO A 123 -11.44 6.66 -1.73
C PRO A 123 -10.50 5.47 -1.48
N LEU A 124 -9.28 5.77 -1.05
CA LEU A 124 -8.33 4.77 -0.59
C LEU A 124 -8.92 4.00 0.60
N PRO A 125 -8.97 2.67 0.54
CA PRO A 125 -9.56 1.87 1.60
C PRO A 125 -8.74 1.98 2.90
N ALA A 126 -9.42 1.85 4.04
CA ALA A 126 -8.78 1.77 5.35
C ALA A 126 -8.46 0.32 5.78
N ASP A 127 -8.94 -0.66 5.03
CA ASP A 127 -8.72 -2.08 5.30
C ASP A 127 -7.32 -2.52 4.88
N ALA A 128 -6.62 -3.22 5.78
CA ALA A 128 -5.24 -3.65 5.54
C ALA A 128 -5.13 -4.64 4.39
N GLY A 129 -6.10 -5.55 4.21
CA GLY A 129 -6.11 -6.52 3.12
C GLY A 129 -6.27 -5.85 1.77
N ALA A 130 -7.12 -4.83 1.68
CA ALA A 130 -7.30 -4.02 0.48
C ALA A 130 -6.04 -3.19 0.17
N LEU A 131 -5.42 -2.57 1.18
CA LEU A 131 -4.16 -1.83 1.02
C LEU A 131 -3.00 -2.74 0.61
N ALA A 132 -2.99 -4.02 1.02
CA ALA A 132 -1.98 -5.01 0.62
C ALA A 132 -2.07 -5.40 -0.88
N GLN A 133 -3.12 -4.99 -1.58
CA GLN A 133 -3.23 -5.17 -3.03
C GLN A 133 -2.68 -3.98 -3.82
N ILE A 134 -2.18 -2.94 -3.14
CA ILE A 134 -1.69 -1.70 -3.77
C ILE A 134 -0.22 -1.54 -3.45
N THR A 135 0.59 -1.32 -4.48
CA THR A 135 2.04 -1.12 -4.37
C THR A 135 2.37 0.36 -4.55
N TYR A 136 3.23 0.90 -3.68
CA TYR A 136 3.81 2.23 -3.87
C TYR A 136 4.78 2.19 -5.06
N ARG A 137 4.63 3.16 -5.95
CA ARG A 137 5.52 3.37 -7.10
C ARG A 137 5.83 4.86 -7.22
N SER A 138 7.11 5.19 -7.28
CA SER A 138 7.59 6.59 -7.38
C SER A 138 7.25 7.21 -8.73
N TYR A 139 7.18 6.39 -9.76
CA TYR A 139 6.91 6.81 -11.13
C TYR A 139 5.71 6.06 -11.73
N PRO A 140 5.00 6.68 -12.68
CA PRO A 140 3.94 5.99 -13.40
C PRO A 140 4.51 4.77 -14.15
N PRO A 141 3.67 3.73 -14.37
CA PRO A 141 4.08 2.60 -15.18
C PRO A 141 4.51 3.09 -16.57
N GLN A 142 5.61 2.54 -17.07
CA GLN A 142 6.05 2.78 -18.44
C GLN A 142 5.05 2.13 -19.41
N PRO A 143 4.72 2.77 -20.55
CA PRO A 143 3.85 2.21 -21.57
C PRO A 143 4.43 0.97 -22.23
#